data_9a314e0622e2a5f3385ebfc08e7e9374
#
_entry.id   9a314e0622e2a5f3385ebfc08e7e9374
#
_cell.length_a   1.000
_cell.length_b   1.000
_cell.length_c   1.000
_cell.angle_alpha   90.00
_cell.angle_beta   90.00
_cell.angle_gamma   90.00
#
_symmetry.space_group_name_H-M   'P 1'
#
loop_
_entity.id
_entity.type
_entity.pdbx_description
1 polymer ?
#
loop_
_entity_poly.entity_id
_entity_poly.type
_entity_poly.pdbx_seq_one_letter_code
_entity_poly.pdbx_strand_id
1 'polypeptide(L)'
;MNKIPNRKAICDVLLKEAETDKDIVVLCSDSRGSASLAPFADAYPEQFVEMGIAEQDLVSVSAGLAHCGKKAFAASPACFLSTRSYEQCKIDVAYSNTNAVSYTHLTLPTTSR
;
A
#
# COMPACT_ATOMS: atom_id res chain seq x y z
N MET A 1 15.65 14.48 -15.74
CA MET A 1 14.38 14.46 -15.02
C MET A 1 13.72 13.08 -15.17
N ASN A 2 13.26 12.53 -14.10
CA ASN A 2 12.58 11.24 -14.10
C ASN A 2 11.16 11.41 -14.62
N LYS A 3 10.80 10.58 -15.60
CA LYS A 3 9.46 10.64 -16.20
C LYS A 3 8.61 9.40 -15.88
N ILE A 4 9.07 8.60 -14.93
CA ILE A 4 8.34 7.43 -14.48
C ILE A 4 7.30 7.86 -13.44
N PRO A 5 6.05 7.39 -13.56
CA PRO A 5 5.06 7.68 -12.52
C PRO A 5 5.50 7.16 -11.15
N ASN A 6 5.15 7.89 -10.11
CA ASN A 6 5.54 7.52 -8.74
C ASN A 6 5.12 6.09 -8.39
N ARG A 7 3.90 5.69 -8.79
CA ARG A 7 3.42 4.35 -8.49
C ARG A 7 4.29 3.26 -9.12
N LYS A 8 4.82 3.53 -10.32
CA LYS A 8 5.71 2.59 -10.97
C LYS A 8 7.07 2.54 -10.28
N ALA A 9 7.57 3.69 -9.87
CA ALA A 9 8.86 3.76 -9.17
C ALA A 9 8.78 3.01 -7.84
N ILE A 10 7.67 3.17 -7.11
CA ILE A 10 7.47 2.46 -5.86
C ILE A 10 7.43 0.95 -6.10
N CYS A 11 6.70 0.51 -7.12
CA CYS A 11 6.61 -0.90 -7.44
C CYS A 11 8.00 -1.47 -7.80
N ASP A 12 8.78 -0.73 -8.57
CA ASP A 12 10.11 -1.18 -8.96
C ASP A 12 11.01 -1.38 -7.74
N VAL A 13 10.95 -0.45 -6.78
CA VAL A 13 11.73 -0.57 -5.54
C VAL A 13 11.27 -1.76 -4.72
N LEU A 14 9.96 -1.93 -4.59
CA LEU A 14 9.41 -3.06 -3.82
C LEU A 14 9.77 -4.40 -4.45
N LEU A 15 9.77 -4.49 -5.78
CA LEU A 15 10.18 -5.70 -6.48
C LEU A 15 11.62 -6.05 -6.15
N LYS A 16 12.49 -5.05 -6.16
CA LYS A 16 13.91 -5.26 -5.89
C LYS A 16 14.14 -5.68 -4.45
N GLU A 17 13.51 -4.99 -3.51
CA GLU A 17 13.72 -5.25 -2.09
C GLU A 17 13.10 -6.58 -1.65
N ALA A 18 11.98 -6.96 -2.24
CA ALA A 18 11.33 -8.22 -1.88
C ALA A 18 12.12 -9.45 -2.30
N GLU A 19 13.06 -9.28 -3.21
CA GLU A 19 13.92 -10.38 -3.62
C GLU A 19 14.70 -10.96 -2.43
N THR A 20 15.13 -10.10 -1.52
CA THR A 20 15.92 -10.51 -0.36
C THR A 20 15.19 -10.34 0.96
N ASP A 21 14.11 -9.56 1.01
CA ASP A 21 13.38 -9.29 2.24
C ASP A 21 11.98 -9.91 2.18
N LYS A 22 11.81 -11.04 2.84
CA LYS A 22 10.54 -11.76 2.85
C LYS A 22 9.52 -11.17 3.80
N ASP A 23 9.90 -10.17 4.59
CA ASP A 23 8.97 -9.51 5.50
C ASP A 23 8.16 -8.41 4.81
N ILE A 24 8.51 -8.05 3.60
CA ILE A 24 7.75 -7.07 2.83
C ILE A 24 6.43 -7.68 2.39
N VAL A 25 5.32 -7.01 2.72
CA VAL A 25 3.98 -7.40 2.29
C VAL A 25 3.31 -6.18 1.67
N VAL A 26 2.78 -6.37 0.47
CA VAL A 26 2.08 -5.31 -0.25
C VAL A 26 0.60 -5.64 -0.31
N LEU A 27 -0.24 -4.69 0.07
CA LEU A 27 -1.68 -4.89 0.12
C LEU A 27 -2.37 -3.84 -0.74
N CYS A 28 -3.48 -4.22 -1.35
CA CYS A 28 -4.30 -3.26 -2.07
C CYS A 28 -5.79 -3.62 -1.97
N SER A 29 -6.64 -2.68 -2.37
CA SER A 29 -8.10 -2.83 -2.31
C SER A 29 -8.66 -2.81 -3.72
N ASP A 30 -8.51 -3.93 -4.43
CA ASP A 30 -8.99 -4.11 -5.81
C ASP A 30 -8.45 -3.01 -6.74
N SER A 31 -7.21 -2.61 -6.52
CA SER A 31 -6.59 -1.53 -7.29
C SER A 31 -5.20 -1.93 -7.81
N ARG A 32 -4.99 -3.22 -8.00
CA ARG A 32 -3.71 -3.76 -8.46
C ARG A 32 -3.23 -3.11 -9.75
N GLY A 33 -4.15 -2.97 -10.72
CA GLY A 33 -3.81 -2.38 -12.01
C GLY A 33 -3.51 -0.89 -11.91
N SER A 34 -4.39 -0.14 -11.27
CA SER A 34 -4.24 1.30 -11.18
C SER A 34 -3.06 1.70 -10.27
N ALA A 35 -2.72 0.86 -9.33
CA ALA A 35 -1.56 1.10 -8.47
C ALA A 35 -0.25 0.63 -9.11
N SER A 36 -0.32 0.04 -10.29
CA SER A 36 0.84 -0.53 -11.00
C SER A 36 1.52 -1.64 -10.18
N LEU A 37 0.73 -2.40 -9.43
CA LEU A 37 1.25 -3.46 -8.57
C LEU A 37 1.13 -4.85 -9.17
N ALA A 38 0.59 -4.97 -10.38
CA ALA A 38 0.46 -6.27 -11.02
C ALA A 38 1.80 -7.01 -11.14
N PRO A 39 2.91 -6.35 -11.52
CA PRO A 39 4.19 -7.05 -11.58
C PRO A 39 4.62 -7.60 -10.22
N PHE A 40 4.34 -6.88 -9.12
CA PHE A 40 4.68 -7.36 -7.79
C PHE A 40 3.84 -8.57 -7.43
N ALA A 41 2.54 -8.51 -7.67
CA ALA A 41 1.63 -9.61 -7.36
C ALA A 41 2.01 -10.87 -8.15
N ASP A 42 2.44 -10.70 -9.39
CA ASP A 42 2.84 -11.83 -10.23
C ASP A 42 4.17 -12.44 -9.77
N ALA A 43 5.13 -11.59 -9.38
CA ALA A 43 6.46 -12.05 -8.98
C ALA A 43 6.47 -12.62 -7.56
N TYR A 44 5.71 -12.04 -6.64
CA TYR A 44 5.72 -12.42 -5.23
C TYR A 44 4.31 -12.60 -4.70
N PRO A 45 3.57 -13.62 -5.19
CA PRO A 45 2.17 -13.81 -4.76
C PRO A 45 2.04 -14.10 -3.27
N GLU A 46 3.07 -14.65 -2.63
CA GLU A 46 3.04 -14.94 -1.20
C GLU A 46 3.25 -13.69 -0.35
N GLN A 47 3.70 -12.59 -0.96
CA GLN A 47 3.93 -11.33 -0.27
C GLN A 47 2.93 -10.25 -0.72
N PHE A 48 1.89 -10.65 -1.42
CA PHE A 48 0.86 -9.75 -1.91
C PHE A 48 -0.49 -10.16 -1.35
N VAL A 49 -1.25 -9.20 -0.80
CA VAL A 49 -2.56 -9.44 -0.23
C VAL A 49 -3.58 -8.56 -0.94
N GLU A 50 -4.60 -9.19 -1.49
CA GLU A 50 -5.72 -8.48 -2.09
C GLU A 50 -6.87 -8.45 -1.09
N MET A 51 -7.22 -7.25 -0.63
CA MET A 51 -8.27 -7.09 0.37
C MET A 51 -9.67 -6.93 -0.23
N GLY A 52 -9.75 -6.70 -1.54
CA GLY A 52 -11.01 -6.32 -2.15
C GLY A 52 -11.32 -4.86 -1.86
N ILE A 53 -12.52 -4.41 -2.19
CA ILE A 53 -12.92 -3.03 -1.98
C ILE A 53 -13.28 -2.84 -0.51
N ALA A 54 -12.26 -2.72 0.33
CA ALA A 54 -12.41 -2.63 1.79
C ALA A 54 -11.23 -1.85 2.36
N GLU A 55 -11.17 -0.54 2.06
CA GLU A 55 -10.03 0.28 2.43
C GLU A 55 -9.81 0.37 3.94
N GLN A 56 -10.89 0.40 4.72
CA GLN A 56 -10.76 0.43 6.19
C GLN A 56 -10.10 -0.84 6.70
N ASP A 57 -10.51 -1.97 6.18
CA ASP A 57 -9.92 -3.25 6.54
C ASP A 57 -8.48 -3.36 6.04
N LEU A 58 -8.21 -2.78 4.87
CA LEU A 58 -6.86 -2.73 4.32
C LEU A 58 -5.89 -2.07 5.29
N VAL A 59 -6.26 -0.95 5.87
CA VAL A 59 -5.40 -0.24 6.81
C VAL A 59 -5.24 -1.03 8.11
N SER A 60 -6.34 -1.57 8.64
CA SER A 60 -6.30 -2.34 9.89
C SER A 60 -5.44 -3.60 9.76
N VAL A 61 -5.58 -4.33 8.65
CA VAL A 61 -4.79 -5.53 8.40
C VAL A 61 -3.32 -5.17 8.23
N SER A 62 -3.03 -4.06 7.54
CA SER A 62 -1.66 -3.60 7.36
C SER A 62 -1.02 -3.28 8.71
N ALA A 63 -1.76 -2.62 9.59
CA ALA A 63 -1.27 -2.30 10.92
C ALA A 63 -0.99 -3.57 11.73
N GLY A 64 -1.88 -4.55 11.63
CA GLY A 64 -1.69 -5.84 12.31
C GLY A 64 -0.47 -6.58 11.82
N LEU A 65 -0.25 -6.60 10.52
CA LEU A 65 0.94 -7.23 9.94
C LEU A 65 2.21 -6.52 10.41
N ALA A 66 2.18 -5.19 10.45
CA ALA A 66 3.32 -4.42 10.93
C ALA A 66 3.59 -4.71 12.42
N HIS A 67 2.55 -4.87 13.21
CA HIS A 67 2.69 -5.22 14.62
C HIS A 67 3.35 -6.60 14.78
N CYS A 68 3.14 -7.49 13.84
CA CYS A 68 3.74 -8.82 13.84
C CYS A 68 5.14 -8.86 13.23
N GLY A 69 5.72 -7.71 12.92
CA GLY A 69 7.09 -7.64 12.41
C GLY A 69 7.21 -7.58 10.89
N LYS A 70 6.09 -7.51 10.17
CA LYS A 70 6.13 -7.38 8.72
C LYS A 70 6.30 -5.93 8.31
N LYS A 71 6.78 -5.72 7.09
CA LYS A 71 6.89 -4.39 6.50
C LYS A 71 5.72 -4.22 5.54
N ALA A 72 4.63 -3.66 6.04
CA ALA A 72 3.36 -3.61 5.31
C ALA A 72 3.24 -2.30 4.52
N PHE A 73 2.94 -2.44 3.23
CA PHE A 73 2.75 -1.31 2.32
C PHE A 73 1.33 -1.40 1.74
N ALA A 74 0.48 -0.48 2.16
CA ALA A 74 -0.91 -0.44 1.72
C ALA A 74 -1.10 0.61 0.64
N ALA A 75 -1.70 0.22 -0.47
CA ALA A 75 -1.90 1.08 -1.62
C ALA A 75 -3.37 1.15 -2.02
N SER A 76 -3.86 2.36 -2.25
CA SER A 76 -5.22 2.61 -2.71
C SER A 76 -5.34 4.05 -3.20
N PRO A 77 -6.41 4.41 -3.93
CA PRO A 77 -6.59 5.82 -4.31
C PRO A 77 -6.63 6.73 -3.09
N ALA A 78 -6.13 7.95 -3.26
CA ALA A 78 -5.89 8.90 -2.16
C ALA A 78 -7.10 9.10 -1.24
N CYS A 79 -8.25 9.42 -1.82
CA CYS A 79 -9.43 9.72 -1.00
C CYS A 79 -9.94 8.50 -0.26
N PHE A 80 -9.76 7.32 -0.83
CA PHE A 80 -10.23 6.10 -0.19
C PHE A 80 -9.33 5.73 0.99
N LEU A 81 -8.04 5.93 0.84
CA LEU A 81 -7.10 5.52 1.88
C LEU A 81 -7.00 6.55 3.00
N SER A 82 -6.96 7.83 2.67
CA SER A 82 -6.77 8.87 3.68
C SER A 82 -8.07 9.28 4.37
N THR A 83 -9.12 9.55 3.60
CA THR A 83 -10.36 10.08 4.18
C THR A 83 -11.28 8.97 4.65
N ARG A 84 -11.53 7.99 3.80
CA ARG A 84 -12.44 6.88 4.15
C ARG A 84 -11.87 6.02 5.26
N SER A 85 -10.56 5.89 5.33
CA SER A 85 -9.88 5.07 6.34
C SER A 85 -9.21 5.91 7.43
N TYR A 86 -9.66 7.13 7.62
CA TYR A 86 -9.01 8.05 8.55
C TYR A 86 -8.96 7.49 9.98
N GLU A 87 -10.06 6.91 10.44
CA GLU A 87 -10.12 6.35 11.78
C GLU A 87 -9.07 5.24 11.97
N GLN A 88 -8.96 4.37 10.98
CA GLN A 88 -8.01 3.26 11.06
C GLN A 88 -6.58 3.76 11.01
N CYS A 89 -6.29 4.78 10.22
CA CYS A 89 -4.97 5.39 10.21
C CYS A 89 -4.65 6.03 11.56
N LYS A 90 -5.64 6.67 12.17
CA LYS A 90 -5.47 7.34 13.46
C LYS A 90 -5.29 6.33 14.59
N ILE A 91 -6.15 5.32 14.66
CA ILE A 91 -6.19 4.41 15.80
C ILE A 91 -5.22 3.23 15.60
N ASP A 92 -5.33 2.55 14.47
CA ASP A 92 -4.59 1.31 14.27
C ASP A 92 -3.11 1.55 13.94
N VAL A 93 -2.81 2.61 13.21
CA VAL A 93 -1.43 2.91 12.82
C VAL A 93 -0.80 3.91 13.78
N ALA A 94 -1.33 5.12 13.87
CA ALA A 94 -0.69 6.19 14.63
C ALA A 94 -0.78 5.98 16.14
N TYR A 95 -1.98 5.77 16.67
CA TYR A 95 -2.15 5.63 18.11
C TYR A 95 -1.49 4.35 18.63
N SER A 96 -1.63 3.27 17.89
CA SER A 96 -1.03 1.98 18.26
C SER A 96 0.45 1.90 17.91
N ASN A 97 0.98 2.93 17.27
CA ASN A 97 2.41 3.03 16.93
C ASN A 97 2.90 1.84 16.11
N THR A 98 2.15 1.46 15.09
CA THR A 98 2.56 0.39 14.19
C THR A 98 3.31 0.97 12.98
N ASN A 99 4.22 0.20 12.43
CA ASN A 99 5.08 0.65 11.33
C ASN A 99 4.52 0.25 9.97
N ALA A 100 3.30 0.67 9.68
CA ALA A 100 2.67 0.43 8.39
C ALA A 100 2.84 1.65 7.49
N VAL A 101 3.05 1.42 6.22
CA VAL A 101 3.18 2.49 5.23
C VAL A 101 1.92 2.50 4.37
N SER A 102 1.23 3.64 4.37
CA SER A 102 0.08 3.86 3.50
C SER A 102 0.49 4.83 2.41
N TYR A 103 0.31 4.45 1.16
CA TYR A 103 0.58 5.37 0.08
C TYR A 103 -0.55 5.34 -0.93
N THR A 104 -0.71 6.48 -1.61
CA THR A 104 -1.77 6.64 -2.60
C THR A 104 -1.15 6.69 -3.98
N HIS A 105 -1.83 6.10 -4.94
CA HIS A 105 -1.33 6.05 -6.31
C HIS A 105 -2.03 7.02 -7.24
N LEU A 106 -3.07 7.68 -6.74
CA LEU A 106 -3.78 8.73 -7.46
C LEU A 106 -3.84 9.95 -6.58
N THR A 107 -3.57 11.11 -7.17
CA THR A 107 -3.70 12.36 -6.46
C THR A 107 -5.13 12.88 -6.59
N LEU A 108 -5.51 13.74 -5.65
CA LEU A 108 -6.79 14.41 -5.76
C LEU A 108 -6.75 15.38 -6.95
N PRO A 109 -7.87 15.57 -7.65
CA PRO A 109 -7.90 16.42 -8.84
C PRO A 109 -7.99 17.90 -8.44
N THR A 110 -7.05 18.36 -7.67
CA THR A 110 -7.05 19.73 -7.17
C THR A 110 -6.16 20.66 -7.96
N THR A 111 -5.21 20.11 -8.69
CA THR A 111 -4.29 20.89 -9.49
C THR A 111 -4.14 20.21 -10.83
N SER A 112 -3.60 20.95 -11.77
CA SER A 112 -3.22 20.35 -13.04
C SER A 112 -2.08 19.38 -12.81
N ARG A 113 -2.17 18.33 -13.50
CA ARG A 113 -1.14 17.29 -13.32
C ARG A 113 -0.27 17.24 -14.47
#